data_3f89b1386ed3b4490154ac5a0a5738d9
#
_entry.id   3f89b1386ed3b4490154ac5a0a5738d9
#
_cell.length_a   1.000
_cell.length_b   1.000
_cell.length_c   1.000
_cell.angle_alpha   90.00
_cell.angle_beta   90.00
_cell.angle_gamma   90.00
#
_symmetry.space_group_name_H-M   'P 1'
#
loop_
_entity.id
_entity.type
_entity.pdbx_description
1 polymer ?
#
loop_
_entity_poly.entity_id
_entity_poly.type
_entity_poly.pdbx_seq_one_letter_code
_entity_poly.pdbx_strand_id
1 'polypeptide(L)'
;SRKEIASLSAAYVALGKSYQQYRRQVAERIGVEEEEKLRMEAAKETKAEDVQRDKDGDVIRLFYEPASKRYFHATMSRVIEASYYFNRELATNGCISVNEWCNYLCADELTITPEGDQMGWCLDQLVYDWDAYWMDFEYDKQMTDDGLECYYLAPALDPVENYLDYTEDTYHA
;
A
#
# COMPACT_ATOMS: atom_id res chain seq x y z
N SER A 1 -15.84 2.16 -2.49
CA SER A 1 -15.34 0.94 -1.86
C SER A 1 -13.94 1.16 -1.32
N ARG A 2 -13.64 0.66 -0.14
CA ARG A 2 -12.30 0.75 0.44
C ARG A 2 -11.25 -0.05 -0.35
N LYS A 3 -11.68 -0.97 -1.22
CA LYS A 3 -10.80 -1.76 -2.10
C LYS A 3 -10.53 -1.08 -3.43
N GLU A 4 -11.17 0.05 -3.69
CA GLU A 4 -10.87 0.83 -4.88
C GLU A 4 -9.53 1.53 -4.74
N ILE A 5 -8.73 1.47 -5.78
CA ILE A 5 -7.45 2.15 -5.87
C ILE A 5 -7.50 3.20 -6.97
N ALA A 6 -6.95 4.38 -6.66
CA ALA A 6 -6.92 5.49 -7.60
C ALA A 6 -5.90 5.20 -8.71
N SER A 7 -6.37 4.64 -9.79
CA SER A 7 -5.58 4.11 -10.88
C SER A 7 -4.65 5.11 -11.55
N LEU A 8 -5.12 6.34 -11.77
CA LEU A 8 -4.29 7.39 -12.36
C LEU A 8 -3.08 7.72 -11.48
N SER A 9 -3.26 7.61 -10.17
CA SER A 9 -2.18 7.85 -9.21
C SER A 9 -1.14 6.73 -9.22
N ALA A 10 -1.55 5.50 -9.52
CA ALA A 10 -0.66 4.34 -9.51
C ALA A 10 0.48 4.49 -10.52
N ALA A 11 0.16 4.84 -11.76
CA ALA A 11 1.17 5.02 -12.80
C ALA A 11 2.15 6.14 -12.44
N TYR A 12 1.65 7.24 -11.90
CA TYR A 12 2.47 8.37 -11.51
C TYR A 12 3.43 8.05 -10.38
N VAL A 13 2.94 7.39 -9.34
CA VAL A 13 3.79 7.02 -8.20
C VAL A 13 4.79 5.94 -8.60
N ALA A 14 4.34 4.95 -9.36
CA ALA A 14 5.19 3.84 -9.79
C ALA A 14 6.34 4.28 -10.71
N LEU A 15 6.13 5.30 -11.53
CA LEU A 15 7.06 5.69 -12.59
C LEU A 15 7.72 7.06 -12.36
N GLY A 16 7.34 7.77 -11.30
CA GLY A 16 7.97 9.02 -10.86
C GLY A 16 7.53 10.28 -11.61
N LYS A 17 8.04 11.41 -11.13
CA LYS A 17 7.63 12.75 -11.61
C LYS A 17 7.98 13.02 -13.07
N SER A 18 9.10 12.51 -13.57
CA SER A 18 9.52 12.68 -14.96
C SER A 18 8.54 12.01 -15.91
N TYR A 19 7.99 10.88 -15.52
CA TYR A 19 6.96 10.20 -16.31
C TYR A 19 5.64 10.98 -16.32
N GLN A 20 5.26 11.61 -15.22
CA GLN A 20 4.11 12.50 -15.18
C GLN A 20 4.24 13.65 -16.19
N GLN A 21 5.40 14.28 -16.23
CA GLN A 21 5.67 15.36 -17.17
C GLN A 21 5.60 14.88 -18.62
N TYR A 22 6.20 13.75 -18.89
CA TYR A 22 6.14 13.11 -20.22
C TYR A 22 4.70 12.87 -20.65
N ARG A 23 3.88 12.24 -19.80
CA ARG A 23 2.48 11.98 -20.10
C ARG A 23 1.69 13.26 -20.37
N ARG A 24 1.93 14.29 -19.57
CA ARG A 24 1.27 15.59 -19.74
C ARG A 24 1.60 16.20 -21.09
N GLN A 25 2.86 16.18 -21.47
CA GLN A 25 3.30 16.71 -22.77
C GLN A 25 2.71 15.92 -23.93
N VAL A 26 2.66 14.61 -23.84
CA VAL A 26 2.04 13.77 -24.87
C VAL A 26 0.54 14.07 -24.97
N ALA A 27 -0.17 14.16 -23.85
CA ALA A 27 -1.60 14.47 -23.83
C ALA A 27 -1.92 15.85 -24.42
N GLU A 28 -1.03 16.82 -24.21
CA GLU A 28 -1.20 18.16 -24.82
C GLU A 28 -1.07 18.12 -26.35
N ARG A 29 -0.28 17.20 -26.89
CA ARG A 29 -0.04 17.09 -28.33
C ARG A 29 -1.06 16.24 -29.09
N ILE A 30 -1.47 15.12 -28.49
CA ILE A 30 -2.34 14.15 -29.16
C ILE A 30 -3.72 13.99 -28.51
N GLY A 31 -3.95 14.65 -27.39
CA GLY A 31 -5.19 14.54 -26.61
C GLY A 31 -5.11 13.46 -25.54
N VAL A 32 -5.90 13.65 -24.49
CA VAL A 32 -5.93 12.77 -23.32
C VAL A 32 -6.36 11.35 -23.69
N GLU A 33 -7.37 11.22 -24.53
CA GLU A 33 -7.91 9.90 -24.95
C GLU A 33 -6.90 9.09 -25.74
N GLU A 34 -6.17 9.71 -26.68
CA GLU A 34 -5.15 9.02 -27.46
C GLU A 34 -3.94 8.62 -26.64
N GLU A 35 -3.51 9.50 -25.72
CA GLU A 35 -2.44 9.15 -24.79
C GLU A 35 -2.82 7.94 -23.94
N GLU A 36 -4.04 7.91 -23.43
CA GLU A 36 -4.55 6.80 -22.62
C GLU A 36 -4.57 5.48 -23.40
N LYS A 37 -5.04 5.51 -24.66
CA LYS A 37 -5.03 4.32 -25.52
C LYS A 37 -3.63 3.78 -25.77
N LEU A 38 -2.69 4.67 -26.09
CA LEU A 38 -1.29 4.27 -26.33
C LEU A 38 -0.66 3.65 -25.07
N ARG A 39 -0.95 4.23 -23.92
CA ARG A 39 -0.45 3.73 -22.65
C ARG A 39 -1.02 2.35 -22.33
N MET A 40 -2.31 2.13 -22.56
CA MET A 40 -2.95 0.83 -22.36
C MET A 40 -2.42 -0.23 -23.32
N GLU A 41 -2.18 0.13 -24.57
CA GLU A 41 -1.56 -0.77 -25.55
C GLU A 41 -0.14 -1.17 -25.14
N ALA A 42 0.66 -0.21 -24.68
CA ALA A 42 2.02 -0.48 -24.20
C ALA A 42 2.02 -1.42 -22.98
N ALA A 43 1.06 -1.23 -22.07
CA ALA A 43 0.92 -2.10 -20.91
C ALA A 43 0.59 -3.55 -21.30
N LYS A 44 -0.21 -3.76 -22.35
CA LYS A 44 -0.55 -5.10 -22.87
C LYS A 44 0.62 -5.80 -23.54
N GLU A 45 1.57 -5.04 -24.08
CA GLU A 45 2.76 -5.58 -24.74
C GLU A 45 3.86 -5.99 -23.75
N THR A 46 3.74 -5.63 -22.47
CA THR A 46 4.71 -6.04 -21.45
C THR A 46 4.73 -7.55 -21.31
N LYS A 47 5.90 -8.13 -21.50
CA LYS A 47 6.11 -9.57 -21.47
C LYS A 47 6.62 -10.01 -20.11
N ALA A 48 6.49 -11.32 -19.82
CA ALA A 48 6.98 -11.90 -18.58
C ALA A 48 8.48 -11.66 -18.34
N GLU A 49 9.26 -11.57 -19.39
CA GLU A 49 10.71 -11.29 -19.35
C GLU A 49 11.04 -9.87 -18.91
N ASP A 50 10.05 -8.95 -18.99
CA ASP A 50 10.20 -7.55 -18.57
C ASP A 50 9.88 -7.37 -17.09
N VAL A 51 9.54 -8.44 -16.38
CA VAL A 51 9.23 -8.42 -14.96
C VAL A 51 10.50 -8.11 -14.16
N GLN A 52 10.44 -7.09 -13.31
CA GLN A 52 11.56 -6.74 -12.43
C GLN A 52 11.71 -7.78 -11.33
N ARG A 53 12.96 -8.11 -11.02
CA ARG A 53 13.31 -9.03 -9.94
C ARG A 53 14.37 -8.41 -9.05
N ASP A 54 14.38 -8.80 -7.78
CA ASP A 54 15.42 -8.40 -6.85
C ASP A 54 16.68 -9.27 -7.03
N LYS A 55 17.66 -9.04 -6.18
CA LYS A 55 18.94 -9.78 -6.21
C LYS A 55 18.78 -11.29 -5.96
N ASP A 56 17.71 -11.70 -5.29
CA ASP A 56 17.42 -13.10 -4.96
C ASP A 56 16.52 -13.76 -6.01
N GLY A 57 16.14 -13.03 -7.05
CA GLY A 57 15.30 -13.52 -8.13
C GLY A 57 13.80 -13.41 -7.86
N ASP A 58 13.39 -12.81 -6.74
CA ASP A 58 11.98 -12.61 -6.41
C ASP A 58 11.38 -11.48 -7.23
N VAL A 59 10.14 -11.67 -7.66
CA VAL A 59 9.41 -10.68 -8.47
C VAL A 59 9.09 -9.46 -7.63
N ILE A 60 9.47 -8.29 -8.14
CA ILE A 60 9.07 -7.00 -7.57
C ILE A 60 7.69 -6.65 -8.10
N ARG A 61 6.75 -6.37 -7.19
CA ARG A 61 5.35 -6.09 -7.50
C ARG A 61 4.95 -4.71 -7.02
N LEU A 62 3.90 -4.18 -7.63
CA LEU A 62 3.28 -2.93 -7.20
C LEU A 62 2.23 -3.22 -6.13
N PHE A 63 2.29 -2.48 -5.04
CA PHE A 63 1.33 -2.54 -3.93
C PHE A 63 0.71 -1.18 -3.70
N TYR A 64 -0.52 -1.17 -3.21
CA TYR A 64 -1.18 0.00 -2.68
C TYR A 64 -1.47 -0.22 -1.19
N GLU A 65 -1.01 0.71 -0.35
CA GLU A 65 -1.25 0.68 1.10
C GLU A 65 -2.28 1.77 1.47
N PRO A 66 -3.50 1.40 1.90
CA PRO A 66 -4.61 2.35 2.04
C PRO A 66 -4.50 3.29 3.24
N ALA A 67 -3.81 2.92 4.32
CA ALA A 67 -3.64 3.81 5.48
C ALA A 67 -2.80 5.03 5.12
N SER A 68 -1.72 4.82 4.36
CA SER A 68 -0.87 5.90 3.82
C SER A 68 -1.40 6.47 2.51
N LYS A 69 -2.31 5.76 1.83
CA LYS A 69 -2.84 6.08 0.49
C LYS A 69 -1.73 6.18 -0.55
N ARG A 70 -0.76 5.29 -0.49
CA ARG A 70 0.43 5.34 -1.35
C ARG A 70 0.70 4.01 -2.01
N TYR A 71 1.36 4.13 -3.16
CA TYR A 71 1.85 2.99 -3.92
C TYR A 71 3.34 2.78 -3.64
N PHE A 72 3.76 1.53 -3.66
CA PHE A 72 5.17 1.18 -3.50
C PHE A 72 5.48 -0.14 -4.19
N HIS A 73 6.76 -0.36 -4.43
CA HIS A 73 7.27 -1.60 -5.04
C HIS A 73 7.96 -2.45 -3.97
N ALA A 74 7.61 -3.71 -3.93
CA ALA A 74 8.23 -4.68 -3.04
C ALA A 74 8.05 -6.11 -3.57
N THR A 75 8.80 -7.03 -3.01
CA THR A 75 8.53 -8.46 -3.20
C THR A 75 7.44 -8.92 -2.23
N MET A 76 6.74 -9.99 -2.58
CA MET A 76 5.74 -10.58 -1.68
C MET A 76 6.39 -11.07 -0.38
N SER A 77 7.60 -11.63 -0.47
CA SER A 77 8.38 -12.06 0.70
C SER A 77 8.60 -10.92 1.69
N ARG A 78 8.94 -9.74 1.17
CA ARG A 78 9.15 -8.54 2.01
C ARG A 78 7.87 -8.13 2.72
N VAL A 79 6.76 -8.14 2.01
CA VAL A 79 5.46 -7.77 2.56
C VAL A 79 5.01 -8.75 3.64
N ILE A 80 5.21 -10.05 3.42
CA ILE A 80 4.91 -11.08 4.42
C ILE A 80 5.77 -10.90 5.67
N GLU A 81 7.06 -10.62 5.49
CA GLU A 81 7.98 -10.34 6.60
C GLU A 81 7.54 -9.10 7.39
N ALA A 82 7.15 -8.03 6.71
CA ALA A 82 6.64 -6.82 7.34
C ALA A 82 5.36 -7.09 8.15
N SER A 83 4.46 -7.95 7.64
CA SER A 83 3.26 -8.38 8.35
C SER A 83 3.59 -9.12 9.67
N TYR A 84 4.64 -9.93 9.64
CA TYR A 84 5.14 -10.59 10.84
C TYR A 84 5.67 -9.57 11.86
N TYR A 85 6.45 -8.59 11.43
CA TYR A 85 6.96 -7.55 12.31
C TYR A 85 5.85 -6.67 12.88
N PHE A 86 4.81 -6.39 12.10
CA PHE A 86 3.61 -5.71 12.57
C PHE A 86 3.01 -6.44 13.77
N ASN A 87 2.78 -7.73 13.66
CA ASN A 87 2.20 -8.54 14.72
C ASN A 87 3.12 -8.67 15.93
N ARG A 88 4.42 -8.76 15.71
CA ARG A 88 5.40 -8.78 16.79
C ARG A 88 5.35 -7.47 17.59
N GLU A 89 5.24 -6.35 16.91
CA GLU A 89 5.13 -5.03 17.55
C GLU A 89 3.84 -4.92 18.37
N LEU A 90 2.71 -5.36 17.84
CA LEU A 90 1.45 -5.43 18.58
C LEU A 90 1.58 -6.28 19.84
N ALA A 91 2.15 -7.47 19.73
CA ALA A 91 2.30 -8.39 20.84
C ALA A 91 3.28 -7.87 21.92
N THR A 92 4.34 -7.19 21.50
CA THR A 92 5.43 -6.75 22.39
C THR A 92 5.10 -5.39 23.03
N ASN A 93 4.63 -4.43 22.24
CA ASN A 93 4.42 -3.05 22.69
C ASN A 93 2.94 -2.66 22.80
N GLY A 94 2.03 -3.52 22.40
CA GLY A 94 0.60 -3.31 22.51
C GLY A 94 -0.01 -2.42 21.44
N CYS A 95 0.79 -1.74 20.63
CA CYS A 95 0.32 -0.86 19.58
C CYS A 95 1.39 -0.65 18.50
N ILE A 96 0.94 -0.19 17.33
CA ILE A 96 1.80 0.16 16.21
C ILE A 96 1.17 1.32 15.44
N SER A 97 1.99 2.30 15.06
CA SER A 97 1.55 3.42 14.23
C SER A 97 1.56 3.08 12.75
N VAL A 98 0.83 3.88 11.96
CA VAL A 98 0.89 3.77 10.50
C VAL A 98 2.32 3.98 10.00
N ASN A 99 3.07 4.93 10.57
CA ASN A 99 4.47 5.16 10.17
C ASN A 99 5.37 3.97 10.47
N GLU A 100 5.19 3.31 11.62
CA GLU A 100 5.94 2.09 11.94
C GLU A 100 5.63 0.96 10.95
N TRP A 101 4.35 0.81 10.60
CA TRP A 101 3.93 -0.14 9.58
C TRP A 101 4.61 0.14 8.23
N CYS A 102 4.55 1.39 7.77
CA CYS A 102 5.21 1.80 6.54
C CYS A 102 6.73 1.58 6.58
N ASN A 103 7.34 1.79 7.74
CA ASN A 103 8.77 1.55 7.92
C ASN A 103 9.13 0.05 7.79
N TYR A 104 8.30 -0.85 8.31
CA TYR A 104 8.51 -2.29 8.14
C TYR A 104 8.39 -2.75 6.68
N LEU A 105 7.55 -2.09 5.90
CA LEU A 105 7.46 -2.34 4.46
C LEU A 105 8.73 -1.90 3.72
N CYS A 106 9.56 -1.06 4.35
CA CYS A 106 10.84 -0.57 3.84
C CYS A 106 10.75 -0.02 2.42
N ALA A 107 9.67 0.67 2.14
CA ALA A 107 9.44 1.24 0.83
C ALA A 107 9.86 2.71 0.83
N ASP A 108 10.83 3.05 -0.01
CA ASP A 108 11.30 4.43 -0.16
C ASP A 108 10.16 5.36 -0.60
N GLU A 109 9.16 4.79 -1.28
CA GLU A 109 7.98 5.50 -1.74
C GLU A 109 7.01 5.89 -0.61
N LEU A 110 7.11 5.22 0.55
CA LEU A 110 6.25 5.47 1.70
C LEU A 110 6.90 6.49 2.63
N THR A 111 6.57 7.75 2.43
CA THR A 111 7.11 8.84 3.24
C THR A 111 6.44 8.88 4.60
N ILE A 112 7.23 8.98 5.64
CA ILE A 112 6.76 9.19 7.00
C ILE A 112 6.11 10.59 7.10
N THR A 113 4.91 10.66 7.67
CA THR A 113 4.16 11.90 7.86
C THR A 113 3.79 12.09 9.33
N PRO A 114 3.60 13.34 9.79
CA PRO A 114 3.15 13.57 11.17
C PRO A 114 1.83 12.89 11.50
N GLU A 115 0.90 12.85 10.56
CA GLU A 115 -0.41 12.21 10.74
C GLU A 115 -0.27 10.71 10.94
N GLY A 116 0.70 10.09 10.28
CA GLY A 116 0.98 8.66 10.42
C GLY A 116 1.48 8.25 11.81
N ASP A 117 2.01 9.17 12.60
CA ASP A 117 2.37 8.91 13.99
C ASP A 117 1.16 8.94 14.93
N GLN A 118 0.08 9.60 14.53
CA GLN A 118 -1.13 9.75 15.32
C GLN A 118 -2.19 8.72 15.03
N MET A 119 -2.03 7.95 13.97
CA MET A 119 -2.92 6.88 13.57
C MET A 119 -2.22 5.54 13.71
N GLY A 120 -2.97 4.52 14.09
CA GLY A 120 -2.41 3.19 14.23
C GLY A 120 -3.40 2.17 14.76
N TRP A 121 -2.86 1.10 15.30
CA TRP A 121 -3.60 -0.06 15.80
C TRP A 121 -3.16 -0.39 17.21
N CYS A 122 -4.12 -0.88 17.99
CA CYS A 122 -3.89 -1.35 19.36
C CYS A 122 -4.26 -2.81 19.48
N LEU A 123 -3.49 -3.58 20.24
CA LEU A 123 -3.83 -4.96 20.55
C LEU A 123 -5.17 -5.06 21.27
N ASP A 124 -5.45 -4.13 22.18
CA ASP A 124 -6.72 -4.11 22.91
C ASP A 124 -7.93 -4.00 21.98
N GLN A 125 -7.85 -3.18 20.94
CA GLN A 125 -8.90 -3.10 19.91
C GLN A 125 -9.14 -4.46 19.25
N LEU A 126 -8.06 -5.12 18.87
CA LEU A 126 -8.13 -6.42 18.21
C LEU A 126 -8.78 -7.46 19.11
N VAL A 127 -8.41 -7.47 20.39
CA VAL A 127 -8.96 -8.40 21.39
C VAL A 127 -10.45 -8.13 21.63
N TYR A 128 -10.83 -6.87 21.89
CA TYR A 128 -12.21 -6.52 22.24
C TYR A 128 -13.16 -6.57 21.04
N ASP A 129 -12.71 -6.11 19.87
CA ASP A 129 -13.59 -6.04 18.71
C ASP A 129 -13.65 -7.36 17.94
N TRP A 130 -12.57 -8.15 17.94
CA TRP A 130 -12.44 -9.32 17.08
C TRP A 130 -12.09 -10.61 17.83
N ASP A 131 -11.90 -10.55 19.13
CA ASP A 131 -11.46 -11.69 19.96
C ASP A 131 -10.22 -12.37 19.36
N ALA A 132 -9.25 -11.56 18.94
CA ALA A 132 -8.05 -12.03 18.27
C ALA A 132 -6.80 -11.40 18.87
N TYR A 133 -5.68 -12.10 18.76
CA TYR A 133 -4.36 -11.66 19.22
C TYR A 133 -3.37 -11.50 18.07
N TRP A 134 -3.85 -11.66 16.86
CA TRP A 134 -3.05 -11.64 15.64
C TRP A 134 -3.81 -10.90 14.55
N MET A 135 -3.16 -9.94 13.90
CA MET A 135 -3.76 -9.19 12.80
C MET A 135 -3.63 -9.98 11.50
N ASP A 136 -4.75 -10.20 10.83
CA ASP A 136 -4.77 -10.72 9.47
C ASP A 136 -4.57 -9.57 8.47
N PHE A 137 -4.04 -9.92 7.30
CA PHE A 137 -3.78 -8.97 6.22
C PHE A 137 -4.53 -9.40 4.95
N GLU A 138 -5.01 -8.42 4.21
CA GLU A 138 -5.62 -8.63 2.90
C GLU A 138 -4.57 -8.40 1.81
N TYR A 139 -4.56 -9.28 0.81
CA TYR A 139 -3.70 -9.20 -0.37
C TYR A 139 -4.58 -9.38 -1.60
N ASP A 140 -5.21 -8.29 -2.04
CA ASP A 140 -6.13 -8.32 -3.19
C ASP A 140 -5.42 -7.88 -4.46
N LYS A 141 -5.32 -8.80 -5.41
CA LYS A 141 -4.78 -8.49 -6.73
C LYS A 141 -5.82 -7.77 -7.56
N GLN A 142 -5.48 -6.60 -8.05
CA GLN A 142 -6.34 -5.76 -8.86
C GLN A 142 -5.59 -5.24 -10.09
N MET A 143 -6.34 -4.80 -11.08
CA MET A 143 -5.79 -4.13 -12.24
C MET A 143 -6.15 -2.65 -12.14
N THR A 144 -5.16 -1.78 -12.31
CA THR A 144 -5.42 -0.34 -12.39
C THR A 144 -6.04 0.01 -13.75
N ASP A 145 -6.62 1.21 -13.87
CA ASP A 145 -7.14 1.70 -15.16
C ASP A 145 -6.04 1.81 -16.21
N ASP A 146 -4.81 1.99 -15.75
CA ASP A 146 -3.63 2.06 -16.61
C ASP A 146 -3.17 0.69 -17.11
N GLY A 147 -3.84 -0.39 -16.71
CA GLY A 147 -3.45 -1.75 -17.07
C GLY A 147 -2.30 -2.32 -16.23
N LEU A 148 -1.96 -1.67 -15.12
CA LEU A 148 -0.95 -2.16 -14.19
C LEU A 148 -1.56 -3.13 -13.18
N GLU A 149 -0.87 -4.23 -12.95
CA GLU A 149 -1.22 -5.17 -11.90
C GLU A 149 -0.79 -4.60 -10.54
N CYS A 150 -1.72 -4.55 -9.59
CA CYS A 150 -1.48 -3.96 -8.28
C CYS A 150 -2.12 -4.80 -7.19
N TYR A 151 -1.43 -4.95 -6.06
CA TYR A 151 -1.96 -5.62 -4.88
C TYR A 151 -2.43 -4.58 -3.87
N TYR A 152 -3.69 -4.66 -3.46
CA TYR A 152 -4.21 -3.92 -2.31
C TYR A 152 -3.74 -4.64 -1.05
N LEU A 153 -2.93 -3.97 -0.25
CA LEU A 153 -2.35 -4.52 0.98
C LEU A 153 -2.88 -3.76 2.19
N ALA A 154 -3.60 -4.45 3.07
CA ALA A 154 -4.12 -3.82 4.28
C ALA A 154 -4.21 -4.80 5.45
N PRO A 155 -3.98 -4.30 6.69
CA PRO A 155 -4.44 -5.01 7.87
C PRO A 155 -5.97 -5.14 7.83
N ALA A 156 -6.51 -6.22 8.41
CA ALA A 156 -7.95 -6.48 8.40
C ALA A 156 -8.77 -5.40 9.12
N LEU A 157 -8.19 -4.77 10.14
CA LEU A 157 -8.78 -3.61 10.82
C LEU A 157 -8.18 -2.33 10.28
N ASP A 158 -9.00 -1.28 10.18
CA ASP A 158 -8.53 0.06 9.83
C ASP A 158 -7.81 0.70 11.02
N PRO A 159 -6.79 1.54 10.76
CA PRO A 159 -6.16 2.28 11.84
C PRO A 159 -7.12 3.32 12.43
N VAL A 160 -6.92 3.66 13.67
CA VAL A 160 -7.71 4.68 14.39
C VAL A 160 -6.84 5.84 14.84
N GLU A 161 -7.43 7.03 14.88
CA GLU A 161 -6.78 8.20 15.47
C GLU A 161 -6.65 8.01 16.99
N ASN A 162 -5.59 8.56 17.56
CA ASN A 162 -5.32 8.48 18.99
C ASN A 162 -5.31 7.03 19.52
N TYR A 163 -4.78 6.12 18.71
CA TYR A 163 -4.73 4.70 19.03
C TYR A 163 -4.02 4.37 20.35
N LEU A 164 -3.13 5.27 20.83
CA LEU A 164 -2.43 5.11 22.11
C LEU A 164 -3.36 5.29 23.31
N ASP A 165 -4.47 6.01 23.13
CA ASP A 165 -5.45 6.27 24.18
C ASP A 165 -6.57 5.23 24.21
N TYR A 166 -6.44 4.19 23.39
CA TYR A 166 -7.44 3.13 23.31
C TYR A 166 -7.36 2.27 24.55
N THR A 167 -8.40 2.32 25.37
CA THR A 167 -8.51 1.60 26.63
C THR A 167 -9.80 0.77 26.65
N GLU A 168 -9.91 -0.15 27.62
CA GLU A 168 -11.13 -0.92 27.83
C GLU A 168 -12.35 0.00 28.01
N ASP A 169 -12.20 1.11 28.74
CA ASP A 169 -13.28 2.08 28.94
C ASP A 169 -13.72 2.73 27.63
N THR A 170 -12.81 2.97 26.70
CA THR A 170 -13.11 3.50 25.37
C THR A 170 -14.01 2.56 24.57
N TYR A 171 -13.79 1.25 24.68
CA TYR A 171 -14.59 0.24 23.97
C TYR A 171 -15.98 0.07 24.55
N HIS A 172 -16.16 0.29 25.84
CA HIS A 172 -17.40 0.05 26.56
C HIS A 172 -18.17 1.33 26.89
N ALA A 173 -17.69 2.46 26.42
CA ALA A 173 -18.32 3.77 26.67
C ALA A 173 -19.64 3.97 25.91
#